data_83ec87ef0b01c94e32f9d5b506a4871d
#
_entry.id   83ec87ef0b01c94e32f9d5b506a4871d
#
_cell.length_a   1.000
_cell.length_b   1.000
_cell.length_c   1.000
_cell.angle_alpha   90.00
_cell.angle_beta   90.00
_cell.angle_gamma   90.00
#
_symmetry.space_group_name_H-M   'P 1'
#
loop_
_entity.id
_entity.type
_entity.pdbx_description
1 polymer ?
#
loop_
_entity_poly.entity_id
_entity_poly.type
_entity_poly.pdbx_seq_one_letter_code
_entity_poly.pdbx_strand_id
1 'polypeptide(L)'
;MAIGCSSQSGDGGKAGSGKTTVTITYRDDGIGEKGVLYKWIKEVASTFPDKSIEIKPTPIQASEGDYFAKIALALKSKDTAPDIVTEDTFILNSDAAAGYLEPLDERLKGWEDWSNGSFIEAMKKGVTASDGKVYGVPYNTDSRGLWYNKELFKKAGLPEDWKPKTWDEVLDAARAIKAKEPDVVPIWMNMGKATGEATSMQTYEMLLYGTGERLYDDASGKWITKSQGIDDALSFIETVSKEKLGPPLSKVLNGQAGNTATREYLPKGKLAISLDGSWIPGNYLDGGAAPWPEYKDVLGFAPMPTSKGQAPGSITLAGGWALSIPSNAKHKDAAWAFIKYALNKENTAKLVIASGNITVRADVSKDPAYTKMPFNEIATDYLKNAEFRPAQDKYPEVSTQIQTMVESVATGTPPADAASKYAQDVSRIVGADHTMEK
;
A
#
# COMPACT_ATOMS: atom_id res chain seq x y z
N MET A 1 -79.46 -10.31 -13.73
CA MET A 1 -79.87 -10.19 -12.32
C MET A 1 -78.81 -10.77 -11.43
N ALA A 2 -78.61 -10.14 -10.33
CA ALA A 2 -77.77 -10.46 -9.17
C ALA A 2 -76.29 -10.00 -9.25
N ILE A 3 -76.12 -8.89 -8.63
CA ILE A 3 -74.90 -8.22 -8.20
C ILE A 3 -74.40 -8.94 -6.92
N GLY A 4 -73.18 -9.41 -6.92
CA GLY A 4 -72.55 -9.95 -5.74
C GLY A 4 -71.32 -9.09 -5.39
N CYS A 5 -71.46 -8.23 -4.38
CA CYS A 5 -70.36 -7.56 -3.74
C CYS A 5 -69.54 -8.54 -2.88
N SER A 6 -68.29 -8.76 -3.17
CA SER A 6 -67.34 -9.40 -2.24
C SER A 6 -66.36 -8.38 -1.70
N SER A 7 -66.41 -8.29 -0.39
CA SER A 7 -65.55 -7.46 0.47
C SER A 7 -64.08 -7.78 0.28
N GLN A 8 -63.31 -6.73 0.04
CA GLN A 8 -61.86 -6.74 0.01
C GLN A 8 -61.33 -6.81 1.46
N SER A 9 -60.84 -7.98 1.85
CA SER A 9 -60.07 -8.15 3.06
C SER A 9 -58.66 -7.60 2.80
N GLY A 10 -58.27 -6.58 3.55
CA GLY A 10 -56.95 -5.99 3.53
C GLY A 10 -55.89 -7.03 3.88
N ASP A 11 -55.00 -7.29 2.93
CA ASP A 11 -53.79 -8.04 3.15
C ASP A 11 -52.80 -7.12 3.86
N GLY A 12 -52.71 -7.28 5.16
CA GLY A 12 -51.68 -6.63 6.00
C GLY A 12 -50.33 -7.20 5.59
N GLY A 13 -49.61 -6.47 4.74
CA GLY A 13 -48.25 -6.79 4.38
C GLY A 13 -47.38 -6.98 5.63
N LYS A 14 -47.05 -8.22 5.93
CA LYS A 14 -45.96 -8.52 6.87
C LYS A 14 -44.73 -7.83 6.38
N ALA A 15 -44.30 -6.77 7.07
CA ALA A 15 -42.95 -6.21 6.97
C ALA A 15 -41.96 -7.38 7.23
N GLY A 16 -41.29 -7.82 6.21
CA GLY A 16 -40.28 -8.87 6.32
C GLY A 16 -39.21 -8.39 7.27
N SER A 17 -38.97 -9.13 8.36
CA SER A 17 -37.86 -8.98 9.28
C SER A 17 -36.54 -9.43 8.62
N GLY A 18 -36.25 -8.93 7.43
CA GLY A 18 -35.00 -9.21 6.75
C GLY A 18 -33.86 -8.31 7.32
N LYS A 19 -32.73 -8.91 7.60
CA LYS A 19 -31.53 -8.16 7.98
C LYS A 19 -31.09 -7.22 6.85
N THR A 20 -30.57 -6.04 7.21
CA THR A 20 -29.88 -5.17 6.26
C THR A 20 -28.52 -5.80 5.93
N THR A 21 -28.29 -6.14 4.66
CA THR A 21 -26.98 -6.68 4.24
C THR A 21 -26.05 -5.53 3.85
N VAL A 22 -24.96 -5.40 4.55
CA VAL A 22 -23.85 -4.47 4.26
C VAL A 22 -22.73 -5.24 3.58
N THR A 23 -22.39 -4.87 2.36
CA THR A 23 -21.30 -5.47 1.59
C THR A 23 -20.00 -4.75 1.86
N ILE A 24 -18.91 -5.52 2.06
CA ILE A 24 -17.54 -4.99 2.17
C ILE A 24 -16.67 -5.60 1.07
N THR A 25 -16.25 -4.75 0.14
CA THR A 25 -15.39 -5.15 -0.98
C THR A 25 -13.94 -4.81 -0.69
N TYR A 26 -13.07 -5.79 -0.91
CA TYR A 26 -11.64 -5.65 -0.68
C TYR A 26 -10.83 -6.47 -1.69
N ARG A 27 -9.53 -6.15 -1.80
CA ARG A 27 -8.61 -6.90 -2.64
C ARG A 27 -8.25 -8.23 -1.97
N ASP A 28 -8.41 -9.32 -2.72
CA ASP A 28 -7.84 -10.62 -2.40
C ASP A 28 -6.68 -10.92 -3.37
N ASP A 29 -5.50 -11.19 -2.82
CA ASP A 29 -4.29 -11.51 -3.57
C ASP A 29 -4.13 -13.01 -3.89
N GLY A 30 -5.24 -13.73 -3.92
CA GLY A 30 -5.32 -15.15 -4.28
C GLY A 30 -5.31 -16.13 -3.11
N ILE A 31 -5.44 -15.64 -1.87
CA ILE A 31 -5.49 -16.48 -0.67
C ILE A 31 -6.93 -16.92 -0.35
N GLY A 32 -7.93 -16.15 -0.78
CA GLY A 32 -9.34 -16.44 -0.57
C GLY A 32 -9.76 -16.40 0.90
N GLU A 33 -10.62 -17.33 1.32
CA GLU A 33 -11.16 -17.38 2.68
C GLU A 33 -10.09 -17.69 3.77
N LYS A 34 -8.91 -18.14 3.38
CA LYS A 34 -7.79 -18.33 4.31
C LYS A 34 -7.08 -17.01 4.63
N GLY A 35 -7.29 -15.97 3.83
CA GLY A 35 -6.67 -14.66 3.99
C GLY A 35 -7.04 -13.99 5.31
N VAL A 36 -6.08 -13.24 5.86
CA VAL A 36 -6.24 -12.57 7.16
C VAL A 36 -7.42 -11.60 7.13
N LEU A 37 -7.56 -10.81 6.07
CA LEU A 37 -8.62 -9.80 5.99
C LEU A 37 -10.02 -10.45 5.93
N TYR A 38 -10.17 -11.55 5.18
CA TYR A 38 -11.44 -12.31 5.17
C TYR A 38 -11.79 -12.82 6.58
N LYS A 39 -10.86 -13.49 7.23
CA LYS A 39 -11.07 -14.03 8.58
C LYS A 39 -11.39 -12.94 9.59
N TRP A 40 -10.66 -11.83 9.55
CA TRP A 40 -10.92 -10.69 10.41
C TRP A 40 -12.31 -10.08 10.18
N ILE A 41 -12.71 -9.84 8.94
CA ILE A 41 -14.06 -9.34 8.62
C ILE A 41 -15.12 -10.29 9.18
N LYS A 42 -14.96 -11.60 9.01
CA LYS A 42 -15.91 -12.60 9.51
C LYS A 42 -15.96 -12.64 11.05
N GLU A 43 -14.80 -12.56 11.72
CA GLU A 43 -14.73 -12.52 13.19
C GLU A 43 -15.41 -11.26 13.72
N VAL A 44 -15.07 -10.08 13.20
CA VAL A 44 -15.66 -8.82 13.61
C VAL A 44 -17.17 -8.80 13.34
N ALA A 45 -17.61 -9.30 12.19
CA ALA A 45 -19.03 -9.41 11.87
C ALA A 45 -19.78 -10.32 12.86
N SER A 46 -19.16 -11.41 13.32
CA SER A 46 -19.77 -12.34 14.29
C SER A 46 -20.03 -11.70 15.64
N THR A 47 -19.16 -10.78 16.05
CA THR A 47 -19.20 -10.07 17.34
C THR A 47 -19.88 -8.71 17.25
N PHE A 48 -20.24 -8.25 16.03
CA PHE A 48 -20.89 -6.96 15.83
C PHE A 48 -22.22 -6.89 16.59
N PRO A 49 -22.43 -5.85 17.42
CA PRO A 49 -23.58 -5.80 18.33
C PRO A 49 -24.95 -5.76 17.64
N ASP A 50 -25.04 -5.01 16.55
CA ASP A 50 -26.32 -4.86 15.82
C ASP A 50 -26.62 -6.09 14.96
N LYS A 51 -27.48 -6.97 15.48
CA LYS A 51 -27.87 -8.21 14.79
C LYS A 51 -28.91 -8.03 13.67
N SER A 52 -29.42 -6.81 13.49
CA SER A 52 -30.25 -6.45 12.32
C SER A 52 -29.41 -6.22 11.07
N ILE A 53 -28.10 -6.07 11.21
CA ILE A 53 -27.15 -5.88 10.12
C ILE A 53 -26.36 -7.19 9.90
N GLU A 54 -26.29 -7.62 8.64
CA GLU A 54 -25.46 -8.72 8.18
C GLU A 54 -24.30 -8.18 7.36
N ILE A 55 -23.06 -8.52 7.72
CA ILE A 55 -21.86 -8.11 6.99
C ILE A 55 -21.47 -9.22 6.00
N LYS A 56 -21.40 -8.86 4.73
CA LYS A 56 -21.05 -9.77 3.64
C LYS A 56 -19.75 -9.36 2.99
N PRO A 57 -18.63 -10.10 3.19
CA PRO A 57 -17.40 -9.87 2.46
C PRO A 57 -17.56 -10.21 0.98
N THR A 58 -17.08 -9.36 0.10
CA THR A 58 -17.11 -9.48 -1.37
C THR A 58 -15.70 -9.28 -1.93
N PRO A 59 -14.79 -10.28 -1.80
CA PRO A 59 -13.42 -10.15 -2.26
C PRO A 59 -13.34 -10.04 -3.79
N ILE A 60 -12.42 -9.20 -4.27
CA ILE A 60 -12.00 -9.14 -5.67
C ILE A 60 -10.62 -9.77 -5.76
N GLN A 61 -10.55 -10.98 -6.31
CA GLN A 61 -9.28 -11.63 -6.60
C GLN A 61 -8.65 -10.96 -7.81
N ALA A 62 -7.55 -10.22 -7.58
CA ALA A 62 -6.89 -9.45 -8.62
C ALA A 62 -5.46 -9.02 -8.19
N SER A 63 -4.63 -8.70 -9.20
CA SER A 63 -3.46 -7.86 -8.98
C SER A 63 -3.91 -6.51 -8.41
N GLU A 64 -2.98 -5.73 -7.86
CA GLU A 64 -3.32 -4.43 -7.28
C GLU A 64 -3.90 -3.47 -8.32
N GLY A 65 -3.24 -3.32 -9.47
CA GLY A 65 -3.73 -2.46 -10.54
C GLY A 65 -5.09 -2.88 -11.11
N ASP A 66 -5.32 -4.20 -11.26
CA ASP A 66 -6.62 -4.72 -11.70
C ASP A 66 -7.72 -4.49 -10.65
N TYR A 67 -7.39 -4.54 -9.36
CA TYR A 67 -8.33 -4.22 -8.29
C TYR A 67 -8.81 -2.79 -8.41
N PHE A 68 -7.90 -1.82 -8.55
CA PHE A 68 -8.27 -0.40 -8.69
C PHE A 68 -9.13 -0.15 -9.91
N ALA A 69 -8.82 -0.77 -11.05
CA ALA A 69 -9.64 -0.65 -12.25
C ALA A 69 -11.07 -1.20 -12.05
N LYS A 70 -11.19 -2.36 -11.41
CA LYS A 70 -12.49 -3.00 -11.14
C LYS A 70 -13.31 -2.22 -10.14
N ILE A 71 -12.69 -1.73 -9.06
CA ILE A 71 -13.40 -0.99 -8.03
C ILE A 71 -13.89 0.37 -8.54
N ALA A 72 -13.06 1.09 -9.29
CA ALA A 72 -13.46 2.35 -9.91
C ALA A 72 -14.69 2.20 -10.82
N LEU A 73 -14.81 1.06 -11.53
CA LEU A 73 -16.01 0.76 -12.32
C LEU A 73 -17.23 0.48 -11.42
N ALA A 74 -17.04 -0.28 -10.34
CA ALA A 74 -18.12 -0.60 -9.42
C ALA A 74 -18.67 0.64 -8.70
N LEU A 75 -17.82 1.58 -8.33
CA LEU A 75 -18.18 2.79 -7.60
C LEU A 75 -19.06 3.76 -8.41
N LYS A 76 -19.02 3.70 -9.75
CA LYS A 76 -19.79 4.59 -10.64
C LYS A 76 -21.30 4.43 -10.58
N SER A 77 -21.81 3.28 -10.13
CA SER A 77 -23.24 2.95 -10.20
C SER A 77 -23.80 2.49 -8.85
N LYS A 78 -25.01 2.94 -8.53
CA LYS A 78 -25.78 2.47 -7.36
C LYS A 78 -26.08 0.98 -7.38
N ASP A 79 -26.05 0.34 -8.55
CA ASP A 79 -26.36 -1.07 -8.69
C ASP A 79 -25.15 -1.96 -8.38
N THR A 80 -23.93 -1.42 -8.55
CA THR A 80 -22.68 -2.16 -8.41
C THR A 80 -21.81 -1.70 -7.23
N ALA A 81 -22.05 -0.49 -6.70
CA ALA A 81 -21.28 0.03 -5.58
C ALA A 81 -21.51 -0.83 -4.32
N PRO A 82 -20.42 -1.25 -3.64
CA PRO A 82 -20.53 -1.86 -2.32
C PRO A 82 -20.93 -0.82 -1.27
N ASP A 83 -21.22 -1.28 -0.04
CA ASP A 83 -21.49 -0.37 1.07
C ASP A 83 -20.20 0.10 1.75
N ILE A 84 -19.16 -0.76 1.75
CA ILE A 84 -17.83 -0.44 2.22
C ILE A 84 -16.82 -0.94 1.19
N VAL A 85 -15.78 -0.16 0.96
CA VAL A 85 -14.66 -0.51 0.08
C VAL A 85 -13.32 -0.31 0.79
N THR A 86 -12.32 -1.15 0.50
CA THR A 86 -10.95 -0.86 0.89
C THR A 86 -10.28 -0.02 -0.17
N GLU A 87 -9.79 1.16 0.24
CA GLU A 87 -9.07 2.11 -0.59
C GLU A 87 -7.60 2.17 -0.19
N ASP A 88 -6.70 2.07 -1.15
CA ASP A 88 -5.30 2.44 -0.92
C ASP A 88 -5.18 3.97 -0.87
N THR A 89 -4.36 4.48 0.02
CA THR A 89 -4.14 5.93 0.18
C THR A 89 -3.66 6.63 -1.10
N PHE A 90 -3.14 5.89 -2.08
CA PHE A 90 -2.70 6.48 -3.34
C PHE A 90 -3.85 6.80 -4.30
N ILE A 91 -4.92 5.99 -4.31
CA ILE A 91 -6.07 6.17 -5.20
C ILE A 91 -7.18 6.99 -4.54
N LEU A 92 -7.24 7.02 -3.20
CA LEU A 92 -8.30 7.63 -2.42
C LEU A 92 -8.58 9.08 -2.85
N ASN A 93 -7.54 9.90 -3.06
CA ASN A 93 -7.72 11.30 -3.47
C ASN A 93 -8.33 11.41 -4.88
N SER A 94 -7.91 10.57 -5.82
CA SER A 94 -8.47 10.52 -7.18
C SER A 94 -9.94 10.10 -7.17
N ASP A 95 -10.29 9.09 -6.37
CA ASP A 95 -11.67 8.60 -6.27
C ASP A 95 -12.58 9.59 -5.50
N ALA A 96 -12.02 10.30 -4.52
CA ALA A 96 -12.71 11.43 -3.87
C ALA A 96 -12.99 12.57 -4.87
N ALA A 97 -12.00 12.99 -5.64
CA ALA A 97 -12.13 14.03 -6.66
C ALA A 97 -13.11 13.64 -7.77
N ALA A 98 -13.19 12.36 -8.12
CA ALA A 98 -14.17 11.81 -9.05
C ALA A 98 -15.60 11.73 -8.47
N GLY A 99 -15.77 12.02 -7.18
CA GLY A 99 -17.06 11.96 -6.49
C GLY A 99 -17.52 10.52 -6.18
N TYR A 100 -16.62 9.56 -6.17
CA TYR A 100 -16.95 8.14 -5.91
C TYR A 100 -17.06 7.82 -4.43
N LEU A 101 -16.44 8.61 -3.55
CA LEU A 101 -16.42 8.39 -2.10
C LEU A 101 -17.25 9.44 -1.36
N GLU A 102 -17.87 9.06 -0.25
CA GLU A 102 -18.57 9.96 0.66
C GLU A 102 -17.57 10.62 1.62
N PRO A 103 -17.62 11.97 1.81
CA PRO A 103 -16.84 12.62 2.85
C PRO A 103 -17.36 12.21 4.24
N LEU A 104 -16.44 11.84 5.13
CA LEU A 104 -16.79 11.28 6.45
C LEU A 104 -16.75 12.32 7.59
N ASP A 105 -16.44 13.58 7.32
CA ASP A 105 -16.22 14.62 8.35
C ASP A 105 -17.36 14.73 9.33
N GLU A 106 -18.62 14.75 8.87
CA GLU A 106 -19.78 14.83 9.76
C GLU A 106 -19.95 13.59 10.63
N ARG A 107 -19.60 12.42 10.09
CA ARG A 107 -19.65 11.15 10.81
C ARG A 107 -18.53 11.04 11.85
N LEU A 108 -17.36 11.60 11.56
CA LEU A 108 -16.17 11.59 12.42
C LEU A 108 -16.32 12.50 13.64
N LYS A 109 -17.09 13.60 13.56
CA LYS A 109 -17.35 14.52 14.69
C LYS A 109 -17.90 13.83 15.92
N GLY A 110 -18.68 12.77 15.73
CA GLY A 110 -19.29 12.00 16.83
C GLY A 110 -18.50 10.77 17.26
N TRP A 111 -17.28 10.60 16.76
CA TRP A 111 -16.45 9.44 17.10
C TRP A 111 -15.26 9.84 17.97
N GLU A 112 -15.33 9.49 19.25
CA GLU A 112 -14.33 9.89 20.24
C GLU A 112 -12.93 9.39 19.88
N ASP A 113 -12.78 8.13 19.42
CA ASP A 113 -11.49 7.56 19.03
C ASP A 113 -10.79 8.39 17.95
N TRP A 114 -11.53 9.03 17.06
CA TRP A 114 -10.96 9.89 16.01
C TRP A 114 -10.39 11.19 16.57
N SER A 115 -11.02 11.76 17.61
CA SER A 115 -10.68 13.07 18.15
C SER A 115 -9.76 13.04 19.37
N ASN A 116 -9.67 11.90 20.10
CA ASN A 116 -8.94 11.80 21.37
C ASN A 116 -7.48 11.39 21.23
N GLY A 117 -6.93 11.30 20.01
CA GLY A 117 -5.55 10.87 19.75
C GLY A 117 -5.34 9.36 19.68
N SER A 118 -6.41 8.57 19.67
CA SER A 118 -6.30 7.10 19.45
C SER A 118 -5.73 6.77 18.07
N PHE A 119 -6.09 7.53 17.03
CA PHE A 119 -5.48 7.40 15.70
C PHE A 119 -4.24 8.29 15.58
N ILE A 120 -3.20 7.76 14.94
CA ILE A 120 -1.95 8.49 14.67
C ILE A 120 -2.23 9.60 13.66
N GLU A 121 -1.87 10.85 14.00
CA GLU A 121 -2.23 12.03 13.20
C GLU A 121 -1.66 11.98 11.76
N ALA A 122 -0.44 11.50 11.59
CA ALA A 122 0.16 11.34 10.27
C ALA A 122 -0.67 10.39 9.37
N MET A 123 -1.32 9.39 9.94
CA MET A 123 -2.14 8.43 9.17
C MET A 123 -3.47 9.01 8.74
N LYS A 124 -4.01 9.98 9.47
CA LYS A 124 -5.20 10.73 9.06
C LYS A 124 -4.96 11.54 7.80
N LYS A 125 -3.74 12.06 7.60
CA LYS A 125 -3.36 12.78 6.37
C LYS A 125 -3.47 11.92 5.12
N GLY A 126 -3.14 10.64 5.21
CA GLY A 126 -3.24 9.69 4.08
C GLY A 126 -4.66 9.43 3.58
N VAL A 127 -5.68 9.79 4.38
CA VAL A 127 -7.11 9.64 4.05
C VAL A 127 -7.83 10.98 3.92
N THR A 128 -7.07 12.08 3.95
CA THR A 128 -7.57 13.45 3.74
C THR A 128 -7.23 13.86 2.31
N ALA A 129 -8.25 14.14 1.51
CA ALA A 129 -8.07 14.54 0.12
C ALA A 129 -7.67 16.02 -0.01
N SER A 130 -7.34 16.44 -1.23
CA SER A 130 -6.89 17.81 -1.55
C SER A 130 -7.94 18.89 -1.25
N ASP A 131 -9.22 18.51 -1.16
CA ASP A 131 -10.30 19.41 -0.72
C ASP A 131 -10.38 19.61 0.81
N GLY A 132 -9.47 18.99 1.55
CA GLY A 132 -9.37 19.05 3.01
C GLY A 132 -10.34 18.14 3.75
N LYS A 133 -11.13 17.31 3.06
CA LYS A 133 -12.09 16.40 3.68
C LYS A 133 -11.52 14.98 3.81
N VAL A 134 -12.02 14.25 4.79
CA VAL A 134 -11.65 12.86 5.08
C VAL A 134 -12.58 11.91 4.33
N TYR A 135 -12.01 10.95 3.59
CA TYR A 135 -12.77 10.02 2.76
C TYR A 135 -12.61 8.54 3.16
N GLY A 136 -11.86 8.26 4.21
CA GLY A 136 -11.70 6.91 4.72
C GLY A 136 -11.24 6.90 6.18
N VAL A 137 -11.30 5.72 6.80
CA VAL A 137 -10.70 5.47 8.11
C VAL A 137 -9.55 4.47 7.89
N PRO A 138 -8.30 4.84 8.18
CA PRO A 138 -7.18 3.96 7.96
C PRO A 138 -7.23 2.74 8.88
N TYR A 139 -6.90 1.55 8.38
CA TYR A 139 -6.86 0.34 9.20
C TYR A 139 -5.47 -0.28 9.34
N ASN A 140 -4.54 0.08 8.47
CA ASN A 140 -3.12 -0.23 8.57
C ASN A 140 -2.27 0.87 7.95
N THR A 141 -0.99 0.83 8.24
CA THR A 141 0.05 1.58 7.52
C THR A 141 1.25 0.68 7.30
N ASP A 142 2.26 1.19 6.63
CA ASP A 142 3.48 0.49 6.29
C ASP A 142 4.68 1.44 6.24
N SER A 143 5.86 0.86 6.29
CA SER A 143 7.13 1.51 5.98
C SER A 143 7.88 0.66 4.96
N ARG A 144 8.88 1.24 4.30
CA ARG A 144 9.71 0.56 3.32
C ARG A 144 11.17 0.61 3.73
N GLY A 145 11.88 -0.45 3.38
CA GLY A 145 13.30 -0.59 3.68
C GLY A 145 13.92 -1.76 2.93
N LEU A 146 15.10 -2.13 3.34
CA LEU A 146 15.88 -3.19 2.73
C LEU A 146 15.77 -4.45 3.57
N TRP A 147 14.96 -5.41 3.10
CA TRP A 147 14.99 -6.76 3.63
C TRP A 147 16.24 -7.45 3.15
N TYR A 148 16.97 -8.13 4.03
CA TYR A 148 18.19 -8.85 3.64
C TYR A 148 18.31 -10.19 4.35
N ASN A 149 18.95 -11.13 3.68
CA ASN A 149 19.20 -12.48 4.19
C ASN A 149 20.56 -12.50 4.91
N LYS A 150 20.54 -12.63 6.24
CA LYS A 150 21.75 -12.63 7.10
C LYS A 150 22.71 -13.76 6.77
N GLU A 151 22.20 -14.95 6.40
CA GLU A 151 23.06 -16.08 6.04
C GLU A 151 23.84 -15.82 4.76
N LEU A 152 23.20 -15.23 3.74
CA LEU A 152 23.86 -14.84 2.50
C LEU A 152 24.88 -13.72 2.73
N PHE A 153 24.55 -12.76 3.60
CA PHE A 153 25.46 -11.71 4.00
C PHE A 153 26.71 -12.27 4.68
N LYS A 154 26.54 -13.19 5.62
CA LYS A 154 27.68 -13.88 6.27
C LYS A 154 28.56 -14.63 5.28
N LYS A 155 27.97 -15.37 4.32
CA LYS A 155 28.71 -16.06 3.26
C LYS A 155 29.50 -15.10 2.37
N ALA A 156 28.94 -13.91 2.11
CA ALA A 156 29.60 -12.86 1.34
C ALA A 156 30.64 -12.06 2.14
N GLY A 157 30.80 -12.30 3.45
CA GLY A 157 31.68 -11.56 4.33
C GLY A 157 31.12 -10.19 4.75
N LEU A 158 29.79 -10.00 4.64
CA LEU A 158 29.10 -8.80 5.04
C LEU A 158 28.57 -8.92 6.48
N PRO A 159 28.33 -7.81 7.20
CA PRO A 159 27.83 -7.85 8.57
C PRO A 159 26.39 -8.38 8.65
N GLU A 160 26.10 -9.20 9.67
CA GLU A 160 24.76 -9.70 9.94
C GLU A 160 23.81 -8.61 10.49
N ASP A 161 24.33 -7.58 11.15
CA ASP A 161 23.62 -6.33 11.52
C ASP A 161 23.99 -5.23 10.52
N TRP A 162 23.43 -5.36 9.31
CA TRP A 162 23.72 -4.45 8.22
C TRP A 162 22.87 -3.18 8.30
N LYS A 163 23.55 -2.02 8.25
CA LYS A 163 22.94 -0.68 8.32
C LYS A 163 23.64 0.24 7.34
N PRO A 164 23.28 0.17 6.05
CA PRO A 164 23.91 1.00 5.03
C PRO A 164 23.61 2.48 5.29
N LYS A 165 24.59 3.34 5.01
CA LYS A 165 24.51 4.79 5.21
C LYS A 165 24.37 5.55 3.89
N THR A 166 24.71 4.91 2.77
CA THR A 166 24.65 5.52 1.43
C THR A 166 24.17 4.51 0.41
N TRP A 167 23.77 4.99 -0.75
CA TRP A 167 23.42 4.09 -1.87
C TRP A 167 24.61 3.27 -2.35
N ASP A 168 25.81 3.84 -2.32
CA ASP A 168 27.02 3.09 -2.70
C ASP A 168 27.22 1.87 -1.81
N GLU A 169 26.98 1.99 -0.50
CA GLU A 169 27.06 0.84 0.41
C GLU A 169 26.00 -0.24 0.10
N VAL A 170 24.84 0.14 -0.42
CA VAL A 170 23.83 -0.83 -0.89
C VAL A 170 24.29 -1.55 -2.15
N LEU A 171 24.82 -0.81 -3.12
CA LEU A 171 25.36 -1.39 -4.37
C LEU A 171 26.59 -2.26 -4.10
N ASP A 172 27.48 -1.85 -3.19
CA ASP A 172 28.66 -2.64 -2.82
C ASP A 172 28.30 -3.94 -2.13
N ALA A 173 27.28 -3.94 -1.27
CA ALA A 173 26.75 -5.18 -0.71
C ALA A 173 26.20 -6.12 -1.81
N ALA A 174 25.43 -5.58 -2.77
CA ALA A 174 24.93 -6.35 -3.90
C ALA A 174 26.06 -6.91 -4.78
N ARG A 175 27.12 -6.12 -5.02
CA ARG A 175 28.32 -6.57 -5.77
C ARG A 175 29.07 -7.68 -5.03
N ALA A 176 29.22 -7.55 -3.70
CA ALA A 176 29.86 -8.57 -2.87
C ALA A 176 29.09 -9.91 -2.90
N ILE A 177 27.76 -9.85 -2.80
CA ILE A 177 26.89 -11.02 -2.93
C ILE A 177 27.08 -11.66 -4.32
N LYS A 178 27.00 -10.88 -5.39
CA LYS A 178 27.19 -11.38 -6.76
C LYS A 178 28.51 -12.12 -6.96
N ALA A 179 29.57 -11.59 -6.36
CA ALA A 179 30.90 -12.18 -6.48
C ALA A 179 31.07 -13.48 -5.70
N LYS A 180 30.38 -13.67 -4.60
CA LYS A 180 30.50 -14.83 -3.70
C LYS A 180 29.43 -15.88 -3.88
N GLU A 181 28.22 -15.48 -4.26
CA GLU A 181 27.04 -16.32 -4.38
C GLU A 181 26.43 -16.15 -5.80
N PRO A 182 27.06 -16.65 -6.87
CA PRO A 182 26.68 -16.36 -8.26
C PRO A 182 25.28 -16.86 -8.66
N ASP A 183 24.72 -17.81 -7.91
CA ASP A 183 23.38 -18.37 -8.15
C ASP A 183 22.29 -17.63 -7.36
N VAL A 184 22.65 -16.60 -6.58
CA VAL A 184 21.75 -15.77 -5.78
C VAL A 184 21.50 -14.45 -6.51
N VAL A 185 20.26 -13.98 -6.48
CA VAL A 185 19.92 -12.62 -6.90
C VAL A 185 20.42 -11.62 -5.85
N PRO A 186 21.35 -10.72 -6.18
CA PRO A 186 21.92 -9.80 -5.20
C PRO A 186 20.89 -8.83 -4.62
N ILE A 187 20.14 -8.12 -5.47
CA ILE A 187 19.11 -7.18 -5.06
C ILE A 187 17.87 -7.30 -5.95
N TRP A 188 16.70 -7.21 -5.34
CA TRP A 188 15.43 -7.12 -6.04
C TRP A 188 14.74 -5.79 -5.77
N MET A 189 14.38 -5.13 -6.84
CA MET A 189 13.57 -3.91 -6.87
C MET A 189 12.48 -4.10 -7.92
N ASN A 190 11.30 -3.53 -7.69
CA ASN A 190 10.23 -3.53 -8.67
C ASN A 190 10.55 -2.50 -9.76
N MET A 191 10.78 -2.95 -10.98
CA MET A 191 11.21 -2.07 -12.08
C MET A 191 10.37 -2.26 -13.35
N GLY A 192 9.29 -3.05 -13.28
CA GLY A 192 8.37 -3.28 -14.40
C GLY A 192 7.09 -2.50 -14.26
N LYS A 193 6.56 -1.98 -15.36
CA LYS A 193 5.25 -1.33 -15.41
C LYS A 193 4.12 -2.26 -14.93
N ALA A 194 4.25 -3.55 -15.18
CA ALA A 194 3.27 -4.55 -14.76
C ALA A 194 3.12 -4.70 -13.23
N THR A 195 4.11 -4.26 -12.44
CA THR A 195 4.02 -4.21 -10.98
C THR A 195 3.35 -2.95 -10.46
N GLY A 196 3.01 -2.02 -11.34
CA GLY A 196 2.20 -0.84 -11.00
C GLY A 196 2.86 0.04 -9.96
N GLU A 197 2.12 0.42 -8.93
CA GLU A 197 2.55 1.32 -7.87
C GLU A 197 3.78 0.82 -7.10
N ALA A 198 4.02 -0.48 -7.05
CA ALA A 198 5.26 -1.01 -6.47
C ALA A 198 6.52 -0.52 -7.21
N THR A 199 6.44 -0.26 -8.51
CA THR A 199 7.54 0.33 -9.29
C THR A 199 7.73 1.81 -9.00
N SER A 200 6.65 2.60 -8.95
CA SER A 200 6.74 4.02 -8.64
C SER A 200 7.13 4.26 -7.18
N MET A 201 6.34 3.77 -6.25
CA MET A 201 6.51 4.09 -4.83
C MET A 201 7.66 3.34 -4.17
N GLN A 202 7.72 2.00 -4.33
CA GLN A 202 8.69 1.19 -3.58
C GLN A 202 10.10 1.23 -4.19
N THR A 203 10.23 1.64 -5.44
CA THR A 203 11.54 1.77 -6.09
C THR A 203 11.87 3.22 -6.37
N TYR A 204 11.16 3.86 -7.30
CA TYR A 204 11.57 5.17 -7.80
C TYR A 204 11.44 6.27 -6.75
N GLU A 205 10.30 6.37 -6.07
CA GLU A 205 10.10 7.43 -5.06
C GLU A 205 10.96 7.22 -3.82
N MET A 206 11.23 5.97 -3.42
CA MET A 206 12.21 5.70 -2.37
C MET A 206 13.60 6.23 -2.73
N LEU A 207 14.00 6.11 -4.00
CA LEU A 207 15.25 6.67 -4.50
C LEU A 207 15.16 8.21 -4.58
N LEU A 208 14.17 8.76 -5.30
CA LEU A 208 14.03 10.20 -5.48
C LEU A 208 14.03 10.94 -4.13
N TYR A 209 13.20 10.50 -3.19
CA TYR A 209 13.10 11.15 -1.87
C TYR A 209 14.35 10.92 -1.02
N GLY A 210 15.07 9.84 -1.28
CA GLY A 210 16.41 9.59 -0.72
C GLY A 210 17.47 10.61 -1.16
N THR A 211 17.26 11.34 -2.26
CA THR A 211 18.12 12.48 -2.66
C THR A 211 17.79 13.77 -1.91
N GLY A 212 16.64 13.85 -1.25
CA GLY A 212 16.09 15.05 -0.64
C GLY A 212 15.10 15.79 -1.55
N GLU A 213 14.86 15.31 -2.77
CA GLU A 213 13.92 15.90 -3.72
C GLU A 213 12.57 15.21 -3.70
N ARG A 214 11.58 15.79 -4.35
CA ARG A 214 10.18 15.34 -4.35
C ARG A 214 9.62 15.34 -5.77
N LEU A 215 8.48 14.65 -5.97
CA LEU A 215 7.72 14.67 -7.22
C LEU A 215 6.91 15.95 -7.41
N TYR A 216 6.48 16.54 -6.32
CA TYR A 216 5.57 17.68 -6.31
C TYR A 216 6.08 18.75 -5.33
N ASP A 217 5.95 19.99 -5.71
CA ASP A 217 6.32 21.14 -4.90
C ASP A 217 5.05 21.80 -4.37
N ASP A 218 4.71 21.53 -3.12
CA ASP A 218 3.50 22.03 -2.48
C ASP A 218 3.43 23.56 -2.42
N ALA A 219 4.60 24.23 -2.39
CA ALA A 219 4.66 25.69 -2.31
C ALA A 219 4.25 26.36 -3.62
N SER A 220 4.64 25.81 -4.76
CA SER A 220 4.28 26.32 -6.10
C SER A 220 3.05 25.64 -6.69
N GLY A 221 2.65 24.49 -6.16
CA GLY A 221 1.57 23.68 -6.72
C GLY A 221 1.95 23.00 -8.04
N LYS A 222 3.24 22.63 -8.21
CA LYS A 222 3.76 22.12 -9.48
C LYS A 222 4.44 20.76 -9.37
N TRP A 223 4.30 19.97 -10.41
CA TRP A 223 5.03 18.72 -10.59
C TRP A 223 6.47 18.99 -11.03
N ILE A 224 7.41 18.34 -10.38
CA ILE A 224 8.83 18.43 -10.74
C ILE A 224 9.11 17.37 -11.79
N THR A 225 9.46 17.84 -13.00
CA THR A 225 9.65 16.96 -14.15
C THR A 225 11.10 16.79 -14.54
N LYS A 226 12.01 17.60 -13.96
CA LYS A 226 13.44 17.52 -14.17
C LYS A 226 14.17 18.02 -12.92
N SER A 227 15.17 17.28 -12.48
CA SER A 227 16.01 17.64 -11.35
C SER A 227 17.21 16.68 -11.26
N GLN A 228 18.23 17.04 -10.50
CA GLN A 228 19.39 16.16 -10.23
C GLN A 228 18.95 14.88 -9.52
N GLY A 229 17.95 14.94 -8.61
CA GLY A 229 17.44 13.77 -7.91
C GLY A 229 16.78 12.75 -8.83
N ILE A 230 16.11 13.21 -9.89
CA ILE A 230 15.57 12.32 -10.94
C ILE A 230 16.73 11.59 -11.65
N ASP A 231 17.75 12.32 -12.04
CA ASP A 231 18.91 11.76 -12.72
C ASP A 231 19.66 10.76 -11.83
N ASP A 232 19.88 11.08 -10.55
CA ASP A 232 20.54 10.22 -9.56
C ASP A 232 19.73 8.93 -9.33
N ALA A 233 18.39 9.02 -9.18
CA ALA A 233 17.52 7.86 -9.00
C ALA A 233 17.56 6.92 -10.22
N LEU A 234 17.50 7.47 -11.43
CA LEU A 234 17.57 6.68 -12.66
C LEU A 234 18.95 6.06 -12.87
N SER A 235 20.03 6.74 -12.47
CA SER A 235 21.40 6.22 -12.51
C SER A 235 21.58 5.03 -11.58
N PHE A 236 20.95 5.02 -10.41
CA PHE A 236 20.94 3.87 -9.51
C PHE A 236 20.25 2.66 -10.18
N ILE A 237 19.06 2.87 -10.77
CA ILE A 237 18.30 1.82 -11.48
C ILE A 237 19.11 1.27 -12.66
N GLU A 238 19.73 2.16 -13.43
CA GLU A 238 20.61 1.77 -14.55
C GLU A 238 21.78 0.91 -14.06
N THR A 239 22.43 1.29 -12.95
CA THR A 239 23.54 0.54 -12.36
C THR A 239 23.11 -0.88 -11.99
N VAL A 240 21.98 -1.03 -11.29
CA VAL A 240 21.43 -2.36 -10.94
C VAL A 240 21.22 -3.21 -12.18
N SER A 241 20.72 -2.63 -13.27
CA SER A 241 20.44 -3.35 -14.53
C SER A 241 21.72 -3.66 -15.33
N LYS A 242 22.58 -2.66 -15.55
CA LYS A 242 23.84 -2.81 -16.32
C LYS A 242 24.82 -3.79 -15.66
N GLU A 243 24.96 -3.70 -14.35
CA GLU A 243 25.82 -4.60 -13.60
C GLU A 243 25.15 -5.97 -13.33
N LYS A 244 23.90 -6.16 -13.78
CA LYS A 244 23.13 -7.42 -13.57
C LYS A 244 23.10 -7.82 -12.09
N LEU A 245 22.81 -6.86 -11.22
CA LEU A 245 22.66 -7.09 -9.78
C LEU A 245 21.23 -7.56 -9.43
N GLY A 246 20.26 -7.28 -10.30
CA GLY A 246 18.88 -7.73 -10.18
C GLY A 246 18.60 -9.09 -10.83
N PRO A 247 17.35 -9.59 -10.70
CA PRO A 247 16.92 -10.82 -11.39
C PRO A 247 16.82 -10.59 -12.90
N PRO A 248 16.69 -11.70 -13.70
CA PRO A 248 16.43 -11.57 -15.13
C PRO A 248 15.20 -10.71 -15.42
N LEU A 249 15.24 -9.92 -16.52
CA LEU A 249 14.15 -9.02 -16.92
C LEU A 249 12.79 -9.73 -17.01
N SER A 250 12.75 -10.98 -17.50
CA SER A 250 11.50 -11.77 -17.56
C SER A 250 10.84 -11.98 -16.19
N LYS A 251 11.58 -11.85 -15.09
CA LYS A 251 11.06 -11.91 -13.72
C LYS A 251 10.64 -10.53 -13.22
N VAL A 252 11.48 -9.52 -13.46
CA VAL A 252 11.21 -8.13 -13.02
C VAL A 252 10.00 -7.51 -13.72
N LEU A 253 9.85 -7.78 -15.03
CA LEU A 253 8.76 -7.21 -15.85
C LEU A 253 7.43 -7.96 -15.70
N ASN A 254 7.38 -8.98 -14.85
CA ASN A 254 6.16 -9.74 -14.58
C ASN A 254 5.34 -9.07 -13.47
N GLY A 255 4.03 -8.98 -13.63
CA GLY A 255 3.13 -8.42 -12.61
C GLY A 255 3.12 -9.15 -11.26
N GLN A 256 3.68 -10.37 -11.20
CA GLN A 256 3.89 -11.13 -9.96
C GLN A 256 5.32 -10.99 -9.40
N ALA A 257 6.13 -10.05 -9.89
CA ALA A 257 7.52 -9.90 -9.50
C ALA A 257 7.69 -9.79 -7.97
N GLY A 258 6.91 -8.96 -7.31
CA GLY A 258 6.94 -8.81 -5.84
C GLY A 258 6.60 -10.11 -5.11
N ASN A 259 5.56 -10.84 -5.54
CA ASN A 259 5.21 -12.13 -4.96
C ASN A 259 6.31 -13.17 -5.20
N THR A 260 6.91 -13.19 -6.39
CA THR A 260 8.04 -14.07 -6.69
C THR A 260 9.23 -13.77 -5.77
N ALA A 261 9.60 -12.51 -5.58
CA ALA A 261 10.67 -12.11 -4.69
C ALA A 261 10.42 -12.58 -3.25
N THR A 262 9.25 -12.24 -2.71
CA THR A 262 8.95 -12.39 -1.28
C THR A 262 8.45 -13.78 -0.91
N ARG A 263 7.67 -14.43 -1.76
CA ARG A 263 7.07 -15.75 -1.46
C ARG A 263 7.90 -16.94 -1.96
N GLU A 264 8.86 -16.69 -2.89
CA GLU A 264 9.66 -17.79 -3.45
C GLU A 264 11.15 -17.60 -3.21
N TYR A 265 11.72 -16.45 -3.58
CA TYR A 265 13.18 -16.26 -3.60
C TYR A 265 13.74 -16.05 -2.20
N LEU A 266 13.12 -15.20 -1.36
CA LEU A 266 13.56 -14.98 0.03
C LEU A 266 13.51 -16.26 0.86
N PRO A 267 12.37 -17.02 0.93
CA PRO A 267 12.30 -18.24 1.73
C PRO A 267 13.24 -19.35 1.26
N LYS A 268 13.59 -19.37 -0.03
CA LYS A 268 14.50 -20.37 -0.61
C LYS A 268 15.98 -19.96 -0.55
N GLY A 269 16.32 -18.83 0.08
CA GLY A 269 17.68 -18.31 0.12
C GLY A 269 18.27 -17.95 -1.25
N LYS A 270 17.41 -17.54 -2.21
CA LYS A 270 17.81 -17.19 -3.58
C LYS A 270 17.86 -15.70 -3.85
N LEU A 271 17.54 -14.88 -2.83
CA LEU A 271 17.54 -13.43 -2.89
C LEU A 271 18.24 -12.88 -1.65
N ALA A 272 19.21 -12.01 -1.86
CA ALA A 272 19.99 -11.45 -0.76
C ALA A 272 19.41 -10.15 -0.21
N ILE A 273 18.99 -9.21 -1.07
CA ILE A 273 18.43 -7.91 -0.68
C ILE A 273 17.14 -7.67 -1.45
N SER A 274 16.08 -7.20 -0.77
CA SER A 274 14.82 -6.76 -1.39
C SER A 274 14.44 -5.37 -0.86
N LEU A 275 14.31 -4.39 -1.74
CA LEU A 275 13.69 -3.12 -1.40
C LEU A 275 12.18 -3.29 -1.42
N ASP A 276 11.56 -3.38 -0.24
CA ASP A 276 10.15 -3.72 -0.12
C ASP A 276 9.56 -3.25 1.23
N GLY A 277 8.29 -3.50 1.45
CA GLY A 277 7.54 -3.01 2.60
C GLY A 277 7.56 -3.89 3.84
N SER A 278 7.16 -3.28 4.94
CA SER A 278 7.07 -3.91 6.26
C SER A 278 6.01 -5.01 6.38
N TRP A 279 5.14 -5.18 5.39
CA TRP A 279 4.11 -6.24 5.35
C TRP A 279 4.64 -7.62 4.98
N ILE A 280 5.88 -7.75 4.49
CA ILE A 280 6.47 -9.02 4.05
C ILE A 280 6.34 -10.15 5.08
N PRO A 281 6.60 -9.94 6.39
CA PRO A 281 6.42 -10.95 7.40
C PRO A 281 5.03 -11.59 7.44
N GLY A 282 4.00 -10.86 7.06
CA GLY A 282 2.63 -11.38 6.94
C GLY A 282 2.50 -12.58 5.99
N ASN A 283 3.35 -12.67 4.95
CA ASN A 283 3.39 -13.84 4.09
C ASN A 283 3.88 -15.10 4.81
N TYR A 284 4.71 -14.94 5.86
CA TYR A 284 5.44 -16.02 6.52
C TYR A 284 4.78 -16.52 7.80
N LEU A 285 3.77 -15.78 8.28
CA LEU A 285 2.97 -16.19 9.43
C LEU A 285 2.14 -17.43 9.12
N ASP A 286 1.69 -18.12 10.17
CA ASP A 286 0.75 -19.22 10.00
C ASP A 286 -0.55 -18.73 9.33
N GLY A 287 -0.89 -19.35 8.21
CA GLY A 287 -2.01 -18.92 7.36
C GLY A 287 -1.66 -17.81 6.34
N GLY A 288 -0.41 -17.34 6.29
CA GLY A 288 0.11 -16.48 5.23
C GLY A 288 0.28 -17.21 3.89
N ALA A 289 0.65 -16.46 2.85
CA ALA A 289 0.78 -17.01 1.48
C ALA A 289 1.98 -17.95 1.30
N ALA A 290 3.01 -17.82 2.13
CA ALA A 290 4.25 -18.61 2.07
C ALA A 290 4.79 -18.87 3.51
N PRO A 291 4.12 -19.68 4.33
CA PRO A 291 4.51 -19.90 5.72
C PRO A 291 5.99 -20.30 5.84
N TRP A 292 6.74 -19.56 6.66
CA TRP A 292 8.18 -19.73 6.85
C TRP A 292 8.59 -19.34 8.27
N PRO A 293 8.51 -20.26 9.26
CA PRO A 293 8.73 -19.92 10.67
C PRO A 293 10.11 -19.32 10.99
N GLU A 294 11.15 -19.69 10.22
CA GLU A 294 12.54 -19.26 10.42
C GLU A 294 12.81 -17.84 9.93
N TYR A 295 11.87 -17.17 9.26
CA TYR A 295 12.08 -15.85 8.67
C TYR A 295 12.65 -14.82 9.65
N LYS A 296 12.22 -14.84 10.90
CA LYS A 296 12.65 -13.92 11.95
C LYS A 296 14.14 -14.04 12.32
N ASP A 297 14.70 -15.24 12.12
CA ASP A 297 16.10 -15.52 12.44
C ASP A 297 16.99 -15.29 11.21
N VAL A 298 16.47 -15.54 10.02
CA VAL A 298 17.19 -15.44 8.74
C VAL A 298 17.17 -14.03 8.16
N LEU A 299 16.05 -13.30 8.28
CA LEU A 299 15.94 -11.97 7.70
C LEU A 299 16.40 -10.87 8.66
N GLY A 300 16.93 -9.81 8.08
CA GLY A 300 17.07 -8.50 8.70
C GLY A 300 16.27 -7.46 7.91
N PHE A 301 15.96 -6.34 8.56
CA PHE A 301 15.26 -5.22 7.94
C PHE A 301 16.05 -3.93 8.23
N ALA A 302 16.75 -3.42 7.23
CA ALA A 302 17.55 -2.21 7.31
C ALA A 302 16.81 -1.00 6.71
N PRO A 303 17.03 0.23 7.21
CA PRO A 303 16.46 1.41 6.59
C PRO A 303 17.07 1.63 5.21
N MET A 304 16.29 2.13 4.25
CA MET A 304 16.85 2.62 2.98
C MET A 304 17.63 3.91 3.26
N PRO A 305 18.94 3.98 3.00
CA PRO A 305 19.71 5.19 3.26
C PRO A 305 19.38 6.30 2.29
N THR A 306 19.60 7.54 2.69
CA THR A 306 19.68 8.67 1.77
C THR A 306 20.87 8.51 0.84
N SER A 307 20.82 9.13 -0.35
CA SER A 307 21.79 8.87 -1.43
C SER A 307 23.25 9.00 -1.01
N LYS A 308 23.57 10.03 -0.23
CA LYS A 308 24.94 10.37 0.24
C LYS A 308 25.05 10.35 1.77
N GLY A 309 24.10 9.77 2.48
CA GLY A 309 24.05 9.78 3.93
C GLY A 309 23.65 11.14 4.54
N GLN A 310 23.13 12.07 3.73
CA GLN A 310 22.65 13.37 4.21
C GLN A 310 21.40 13.20 5.11
N ALA A 311 21.17 14.18 5.98
CA ALA A 311 19.99 14.18 6.84
C ALA A 311 18.69 13.97 6.03
N PRO A 312 17.76 13.16 6.53
CA PRO A 312 17.71 12.53 7.86
C PRO A 312 18.54 11.22 7.99
N GLY A 313 19.33 10.83 7.01
CA GLY A 313 20.18 9.64 7.00
C GLY A 313 19.48 8.39 6.45
N SER A 314 18.19 8.33 6.50
CA SER A 314 17.36 7.28 5.90
C SER A 314 16.01 7.83 5.48
N ILE A 315 15.36 7.14 4.56
CA ILE A 315 14.05 7.46 4.04
C ILE A 315 13.12 6.25 4.11
N THR A 316 11.85 6.47 4.34
CA THR A 316 10.79 5.52 4.05
C THR A 316 9.60 6.25 3.44
N LEU A 317 8.86 5.56 2.58
CA LEU A 317 7.53 6.00 2.19
C LEU A 317 6.51 5.23 3.02
N ALA A 318 5.54 5.94 3.55
CA ALA A 318 4.38 5.36 4.21
C ALA A 318 3.17 5.38 3.27
N GLY A 319 2.35 4.36 3.39
CA GLY A 319 1.09 4.21 2.68
C GLY A 319 0.06 3.60 3.61
N GLY A 320 -0.70 2.67 3.08
CA GLY A 320 -1.67 1.91 3.82
C GLY A 320 -3.04 1.93 3.19
N TRP A 321 -3.96 1.26 3.85
CA TRP A 321 -5.31 1.05 3.38
C TRP A 321 -6.34 1.62 4.34
N ALA A 322 -7.45 2.07 3.81
CA ALA A 322 -8.57 2.63 4.54
C ALA A 322 -9.87 1.89 4.23
N LEU A 323 -10.83 1.93 5.14
CA LEU A 323 -12.22 1.61 4.87
C LEU A 323 -12.95 2.89 4.49
N SER A 324 -13.52 2.93 3.30
CA SER A 324 -14.26 4.07 2.75
C SER A 324 -15.72 3.69 2.46
N ILE A 325 -16.59 4.69 2.44
CA ILE A 325 -17.99 4.54 2.08
C ILE A 325 -18.18 5.13 0.68
N PRO A 326 -18.57 4.33 -0.31
CA PRO A 326 -18.91 4.85 -1.64
C PRO A 326 -20.06 5.85 -1.61
N SER A 327 -20.00 6.91 -2.44
CA SER A 327 -21.10 7.87 -2.60
C SER A 327 -22.41 7.19 -3.02
N ASN A 328 -22.31 6.11 -3.79
CA ASN A 328 -23.43 5.31 -4.27
C ASN A 328 -23.83 4.16 -3.33
N ALA A 329 -23.22 4.03 -2.15
CA ALA A 329 -23.57 2.99 -1.17
C ALA A 329 -25.04 3.11 -0.74
N LYS A 330 -25.71 1.96 -0.58
CA LYS A 330 -27.15 1.90 -0.22
C LYS A 330 -27.38 2.00 1.27
N HIS A 331 -26.44 1.50 2.09
CA HIS A 331 -26.61 1.34 3.55
C HIS A 331 -25.54 2.09 4.33
N LYS A 332 -25.33 3.39 4.02
CA LYS A 332 -24.23 4.22 4.54
C LYS A 332 -24.17 4.29 6.07
N ASP A 333 -25.30 4.37 6.76
CA ASP A 333 -25.32 4.44 8.22
C ASP A 333 -24.95 3.10 8.87
N ALA A 334 -25.40 2.01 8.30
CA ALA A 334 -25.02 0.66 8.72
C ALA A 334 -23.55 0.38 8.42
N ALA A 335 -23.05 0.83 7.27
CA ALA A 335 -21.62 0.78 6.90
C ALA A 335 -20.76 1.55 7.90
N TRP A 336 -21.17 2.76 8.24
CA TRP A 336 -20.46 3.57 9.24
C TRP A 336 -20.45 2.94 10.64
N ALA A 337 -21.58 2.38 11.08
CA ALA A 337 -21.67 1.68 12.35
C ALA A 337 -20.69 0.51 12.40
N PHE A 338 -20.58 -0.26 11.30
CA PHE A 338 -19.63 -1.35 11.20
C PHE A 338 -18.17 -0.86 11.18
N ILE A 339 -17.85 0.17 10.40
CA ILE A 339 -16.48 0.74 10.32
C ILE A 339 -15.99 1.14 11.71
N LYS A 340 -16.80 1.86 12.49
CA LYS A 340 -16.45 2.26 13.87
C LYS A 340 -16.17 1.05 14.76
N TYR A 341 -17.00 0.02 14.66
CA TYR A 341 -16.81 -1.19 15.45
C TYR A 341 -15.58 -1.98 15.00
N ALA A 342 -15.41 -2.14 13.70
CA ALA A 342 -14.29 -2.86 13.11
C ALA A 342 -12.94 -2.23 13.44
N LEU A 343 -12.89 -0.91 13.53
CA LEU A 343 -11.66 -0.17 13.77
C LEU A 343 -11.52 0.35 15.23
N ASN A 344 -12.24 -0.24 16.17
CA ASN A 344 -11.95 -0.04 17.59
C ASN A 344 -10.57 -0.63 17.95
N LYS A 345 -10.07 -0.33 19.15
CA LYS A 345 -8.75 -0.76 19.60
C LYS A 345 -8.55 -2.29 19.51
N GLU A 346 -9.51 -3.06 20.02
CA GLU A 346 -9.39 -4.52 20.08
C GLU A 346 -9.35 -5.16 18.68
N ASN A 347 -10.28 -4.78 17.81
CA ASN A 347 -10.39 -5.35 16.48
C ASN A 347 -9.24 -4.89 15.58
N THR A 348 -8.76 -3.65 15.72
CA THR A 348 -7.56 -3.18 15.03
C THR A 348 -6.32 -3.96 15.47
N ALA A 349 -6.14 -4.19 16.79
CA ALA A 349 -5.04 -4.99 17.30
C ALA A 349 -5.04 -6.40 16.71
N LYS A 350 -6.21 -7.07 16.68
CA LYS A 350 -6.35 -8.40 16.06
C LYS A 350 -5.92 -8.40 14.60
N LEU A 351 -6.34 -7.38 13.82
CA LEU A 351 -5.99 -7.29 12.41
C LEU A 351 -4.48 -7.15 12.20
N VAL A 352 -3.86 -6.14 12.84
CA VAL A 352 -2.45 -5.82 12.58
C VAL A 352 -1.51 -6.90 13.10
N ILE A 353 -1.86 -7.57 14.20
CA ILE A 353 -1.09 -8.72 14.72
C ILE A 353 -1.18 -9.90 13.76
N ALA A 354 -2.39 -10.23 13.29
CA ALA A 354 -2.58 -11.35 12.37
C ALA A 354 -1.98 -11.12 10.98
N SER A 355 -1.93 -9.86 10.53
CA SER A 355 -1.39 -9.49 9.20
C SER A 355 0.09 -9.13 9.22
N GLY A 356 0.68 -8.85 10.38
CA GLY A 356 2.05 -8.32 10.49
C GLY A 356 2.18 -6.87 10.01
N ASN A 357 1.07 -6.16 9.85
CA ASN A 357 1.08 -4.76 9.42
C ASN A 357 1.36 -3.79 10.57
N ILE A 358 1.82 -2.58 10.23
CA ILE A 358 1.95 -1.51 11.22
C ILE A 358 0.56 -0.95 11.54
N THR A 359 0.33 -0.71 12.85
CA THR A 359 -0.93 -0.13 13.32
C THR A 359 -1.04 1.36 13.02
N VAL A 360 -2.25 1.80 12.77
CA VAL A 360 -2.63 3.22 12.64
C VAL A 360 -3.11 3.85 13.95
N ARG A 361 -3.16 3.04 15.03
CA ARG A 361 -3.64 3.48 16.34
C ARG A 361 -2.50 3.58 17.34
N ALA A 362 -2.38 4.74 17.98
CA ALA A 362 -1.39 5.02 19.02
C ALA A 362 -1.58 4.18 20.30
N ASP A 363 -2.83 3.78 20.59
CA ASP A 363 -3.15 2.93 21.74
C ASP A 363 -2.87 1.44 21.48
N VAL A 364 -2.90 0.99 20.22
CA VAL A 364 -2.49 -0.35 19.79
C VAL A 364 -0.98 -0.46 19.66
N SER A 365 -0.29 0.59 19.27
CA SER A 365 1.19 0.56 19.10
C SER A 365 1.94 0.23 20.42
N LYS A 366 1.26 0.40 21.55
CA LYS A 366 1.77 0.09 22.90
C LYS A 366 1.32 -1.28 23.40
N ASP A 367 0.54 -2.04 22.64
CA ASP A 367 0.07 -3.35 23.03
C ASP A 367 1.24 -4.36 23.05
N PRO A 368 1.46 -5.08 24.18
CA PRO A 368 2.55 -6.04 24.27
C PRO A 368 2.50 -7.18 23.23
N ALA A 369 1.32 -7.56 22.75
CA ALA A 369 1.19 -8.57 21.71
C ALA A 369 1.65 -8.01 20.36
N TYR A 370 1.36 -6.73 20.07
CA TYR A 370 1.82 -6.04 18.87
C TYR A 370 3.33 -5.79 18.89
N THR A 371 3.88 -5.29 20.01
CA THR A 371 5.31 -4.95 20.11
C THR A 371 6.23 -6.17 20.10
N LYS A 372 5.72 -7.35 20.45
CA LYS A 372 6.46 -8.61 20.35
C LYS A 372 6.51 -9.22 18.96
N MET A 373 5.73 -8.69 18.01
CA MET A 373 5.77 -9.17 16.63
C MET A 373 7.14 -8.87 16.00
N PRO A 374 7.79 -9.87 15.37
CA PRO A 374 9.07 -9.66 14.73
C PRO A 374 9.01 -8.49 13.72
N PHE A 375 10.01 -7.61 13.78
CA PHE A 375 10.18 -6.43 12.94
C PHE A 375 9.18 -5.28 13.13
N ASN A 376 8.07 -5.44 13.88
CA ASN A 376 7.08 -4.36 14.05
C ASN A 376 7.64 -3.12 14.72
N GLU A 377 8.50 -3.29 15.74
CA GLU A 377 9.14 -2.16 16.42
C GLU A 377 10.04 -1.36 15.47
N ILE A 378 10.94 -2.04 14.76
CA ILE A 378 11.86 -1.38 13.82
C ILE A 378 11.13 -0.77 12.62
N ALA A 379 10.12 -1.45 12.08
CA ALA A 379 9.30 -0.95 10.99
C ALA A 379 8.50 0.30 11.40
N THR A 380 7.97 0.31 12.63
CA THR A 380 7.29 1.48 13.20
C THR A 380 8.27 2.63 13.44
N ASP A 381 9.50 2.34 13.87
CA ASP A 381 10.53 3.37 14.08
C ASP A 381 10.89 4.09 12.78
N TYR A 382 10.89 3.41 11.65
CA TYR A 382 11.16 4.04 10.35
C TYR A 382 10.15 5.12 9.97
N LEU A 383 8.92 5.05 10.49
CA LEU A 383 7.89 6.07 10.25
C LEU A 383 8.26 7.47 10.74
N LYS A 384 9.29 7.62 11.56
CA LYS A 384 9.84 8.93 11.97
C LYS A 384 10.37 9.74 10.77
N ASN A 385 10.86 9.04 9.74
CA ASN A 385 11.37 9.63 8.50
C ASN A 385 10.43 9.35 7.32
N ALA A 386 9.14 9.14 7.60
CA ALA A 386 8.19 8.80 6.57
C ALA A 386 7.82 9.99 5.71
N GLU A 387 7.85 9.77 4.42
CA GLU A 387 7.28 10.62 3.39
C GLU A 387 6.05 9.95 2.79
N PHE A 388 5.21 10.75 2.15
CA PHE A 388 4.00 10.28 1.51
C PHE A 388 4.01 10.66 0.03
N ARG A 389 3.26 9.91 -0.76
CA ARG A 389 2.96 10.27 -2.15
C ARG A 389 2.21 11.60 -2.19
N PRO A 390 2.35 12.39 -3.29
CA PRO A 390 1.58 13.62 -3.45
C PRO A 390 0.06 13.33 -3.39
N ALA A 391 -0.66 14.00 -2.51
CA ALA A 391 -2.12 13.92 -2.39
C ALA A 391 -2.79 14.74 -3.52
N GLN A 392 -2.53 14.35 -4.78
CA GLN A 392 -3.02 15.01 -5.97
C GLN A 392 -3.90 14.05 -6.79
N ASP A 393 -4.99 14.56 -7.35
CA ASP A 393 -5.93 13.78 -8.17
C ASP A 393 -5.27 13.16 -9.42
N LYS A 394 -4.25 13.83 -9.97
CA LYS A 394 -3.46 13.38 -11.12
C LYS A 394 -2.32 12.41 -10.78
N TYR A 395 -2.08 12.14 -9.49
CA TYR A 395 -0.99 11.27 -9.10
C TYR A 395 -1.02 9.88 -9.77
N PRO A 396 -2.16 9.16 -9.89
CA PRO A 396 -2.18 7.86 -10.55
C PRO A 396 -1.74 7.89 -12.03
N GLU A 397 -2.08 8.98 -12.74
CA GLU A 397 -1.67 9.17 -14.12
C GLU A 397 -0.16 9.46 -14.21
N VAL A 398 0.38 10.29 -13.31
CA VAL A 398 1.82 10.59 -13.20
C VAL A 398 2.60 9.34 -12.78
N SER A 399 2.12 8.57 -11.80
CA SER A 399 2.71 7.30 -11.37
C SER A 399 2.86 6.32 -12.54
N THR A 400 1.87 6.26 -13.44
CA THR A 400 1.97 5.45 -14.66
C THR A 400 3.14 5.87 -15.56
N GLN A 401 3.45 7.17 -15.63
CA GLN A 401 4.62 7.65 -16.38
C GLN A 401 5.94 7.33 -15.68
N ILE A 402 5.96 7.38 -14.36
CA ILE A 402 7.11 6.93 -13.55
C ILE A 402 7.40 5.44 -13.83
N GLN A 403 6.37 4.59 -13.80
CA GLN A 403 6.49 3.16 -14.09
C GLN A 403 7.08 2.91 -15.49
N THR A 404 6.61 3.67 -16.47
CA THR A 404 7.11 3.60 -17.85
C THR A 404 8.58 4.05 -17.95
N MET A 405 8.94 5.13 -17.25
CA MET A 405 10.30 5.65 -17.20
C MET A 405 11.26 4.64 -16.56
N VAL A 406 10.90 4.08 -15.41
CA VAL A 406 11.71 3.07 -14.70
C VAL A 406 11.91 1.82 -15.55
N GLU A 407 10.85 1.27 -16.14
CA GLU A 407 10.94 0.11 -17.02
C GLU A 407 11.83 0.39 -18.24
N SER A 408 11.75 1.58 -18.82
CA SER A 408 12.59 1.96 -19.96
C SER A 408 14.07 1.92 -19.60
N VAL A 409 14.45 2.48 -18.44
CA VAL A 409 15.85 2.44 -17.96
C VAL A 409 16.27 1.01 -17.64
N ALA A 410 15.44 0.24 -16.95
CA ALA A 410 15.74 -1.15 -16.63
C ALA A 410 15.96 -2.03 -17.87
N THR A 411 15.32 -1.67 -18.99
CA THR A 411 15.43 -2.38 -20.28
C THR A 411 16.48 -1.80 -21.23
N GLY A 412 17.22 -0.77 -20.82
CA GLY A 412 18.40 -0.26 -21.52
C GLY A 412 18.24 1.11 -22.20
N THR A 413 17.13 1.79 -22.02
CA THR A 413 17.00 3.20 -22.44
C THR A 413 17.93 4.07 -21.58
N PRO A 414 18.72 4.99 -22.15
CA PRO A 414 19.53 5.91 -21.38
C PRO A 414 18.67 6.73 -20.38
N PRO A 415 19.13 6.95 -19.13
CA PRO A 415 18.41 7.72 -18.13
C PRO A 415 17.89 9.09 -18.62
N ALA A 416 18.75 9.84 -19.33
CA ALA A 416 18.40 11.16 -19.85
C ALA A 416 17.23 11.12 -20.86
N ASP A 417 17.18 10.11 -21.73
CA ASP A 417 16.10 9.95 -22.71
C ASP A 417 14.79 9.56 -22.03
N ALA A 418 14.87 8.66 -21.04
CA ALA A 418 13.71 8.23 -20.24
C ALA A 418 13.15 9.41 -19.41
N ALA A 419 14.01 10.20 -18.76
CA ALA A 419 13.63 11.40 -18.01
C ALA A 419 13.00 12.48 -18.92
N SER A 420 13.57 12.70 -20.11
CA SER A 420 13.02 13.65 -21.10
C SER A 420 11.60 13.24 -21.53
N LYS A 421 11.38 11.95 -21.79
CA LYS A 421 10.05 11.45 -22.14
C LYS A 421 9.08 11.58 -20.97
N TYR A 422 9.49 11.26 -19.76
CA TYR A 422 8.70 11.44 -18.54
C TYR A 422 8.24 12.91 -18.40
N ALA A 423 9.15 13.87 -18.56
CA ALA A 423 8.82 15.29 -18.45
C ALA A 423 7.75 15.71 -19.48
N GLN A 424 7.86 15.25 -20.72
CA GLN A 424 6.89 15.53 -21.79
C GLN A 424 5.51 14.91 -21.46
N ASP A 425 5.48 13.66 -21.01
CA ASP A 425 4.24 12.94 -20.74
C ASP A 425 3.53 13.52 -19.53
N VAL A 426 4.24 13.86 -18.44
CA VAL A 426 3.67 14.52 -17.27
C VAL A 426 3.13 15.91 -17.65
N SER A 427 3.88 16.72 -18.41
CA SER A 427 3.41 18.03 -18.87
C SER A 427 2.13 17.94 -19.71
N ARG A 428 1.96 16.85 -20.47
CA ARG A 428 0.73 16.61 -21.24
C ARG A 428 -0.47 16.25 -20.34
N ILE A 429 -0.22 15.54 -19.22
CA ILE A 429 -1.25 15.08 -18.27
C ILE A 429 -1.74 16.24 -17.41
N VAL A 430 -0.81 17.02 -16.84
CA VAL A 430 -1.13 18.03 -15.83
C VAL A 430 -1.20 19.46 -16.41
N GLY A 431 -0.70 19.66 -17.62
CA GLY A 431 -0.52 20.97 -18.25
C GLY A 431 0.89 21.55 -17.97
N ALA A 432 1.49 22.19 -18.99
CA ALA A 432 2.85 22.73 -18.88
C ALA A 432 2.99 23.77 -17.74
N ASP A 433 1.95 24.58 -17.50
CA ASP A 433 1.94 25.59 -16.44
C ASP A 433 1.98 24.97 -15.02
N HIS A 434 1.64 23.70 -14.89
CA HIS A 434 1.65 22.92 -13.64
C HIS A 434 2.90 22.05 -13.50
N THR A 435 3.93 22.28 -14.31
CA THR A 435 5.23 21.61 -14.20
C THR A 435 6.36 22.59 -13.92
N MET A 436 7.46 22.08 -13.39
CA MET A 436 8.68 22.84 -13.18
C MET A 436 9.93 21.96 -13.28
N GLU A 437 11.07 22.61 -13.55
CA GLU A 437 12.42 22.03 -13.45
C GLU A 437 13.13 22.63 -12.25
N LYS A 438 13.98 21.86 -11.57
CA LYS A 438 14.85 22.27 -10.45
C LYS A 438 16.33 22.11 -10.80
#